data_1bc8cdcb56cce34c0d5a2f2f5899eefb
#
_entry.id   1bc8cdcb56cce34c0d5a2f2f5899eefb
#
_cell.length_a   1.000
_cell.length_b   1.000
_cell.length_c   1.000
_cell.angle_alpha   90.00
_cell.angle_beta   90.00
_cell.angle_gamma   90.00
#
_symmetry.space_group_name_H-M   'P 1'
#
loop_
_entity.id
_entity.type
_entity.pdbx_description
1 polymer ?
#
loop_
_entity_poly.entity_id
_entity_poly.type
_entity_poly.pdbx_seq_one_letter_code
_entity_poly.pdbx_strand_id
1 'polypeptide(L)'
;MKGTITRRMISGGQAMIAQIVLKKGDTVPRHSHHNEQITYVVSGKLRLLLGEQGEREIVVAAGEVLVIPPNLPHSAEALEDTLDVDVFAPPREDWLNRTDDYLRKGG
;
A
#
# COMPACT_ATOMS: atom_id res chain seq x y z
N MET A 1 5.76 9.05 7.91
CA MET A 1 5.37 9.06 6.49
C MET A 1 5.89 10.31 5.83
N LYS A 2 6.58 10.15 4.76
CA LYS A 2 7.10 11.28 4.03
C LYS A 2 6.03 11.86 3.12
N GLY A 3 6.08 13.16 2.88
CA GLY A 3 5.10 13.81 2.01
C GLY A 3 5.30 13.55 0.53
N THR A 4 6.25 12.68 0.16
CA THR A 4 6.52 12.37 -1.24
C THR A 4 5.62 11.28 -1.81
N ILE A 5 4.91 10.55 -0.96
CA ILE A 5 3.99 9.52 -1.43
C ILE A 5 2.70 10.19 -1.90
N THR A 6 2.27 9.87 -3.11
CA THR A 6 1.00 10.37 -3.64
C THR A 6 0.09 9.21 -3.98
N ARG A 7 -1.21 9.49 -4.00
CA ARG A 7 -2.22 8.46 -4.13
C ARG A 7 -3.41 8.96 -4.94
N ARG A 8 -3.90 8.12 -5.85
CA ARG A 8 -5.17 8.31 -6.53
C ARG A 8 -6.00 7.06 -6.33
N MET A 9 -7.30 7.20 -6.10
CA MET A 9 -8.12 6.02 -5.84
C MET A 9 -9.52 6.18 -6.38
N ILE A 10 -10.13 5.05 -6.70
CA ILE A 10 -11.52 4.93 -7.08
C ILE A 10 -12.11 3.79 -6.26
N SER A 11 -13.29 4.02 -5.69
CA SER A 11 -13.96 3.01 -4.90
C SER A 11 -15.26 2.59 -5.55
N GLY A 12 -15.44 1.28 -5.71
CA GLY A 12 -16.74 0.70 -5.97
C GLY A 12 -17.43 0.36 -4.65
N GLY A 13 -18.54 -0.37 -4.71
CA GLY A 13 -19.24 -0.75 -3.50
C GLY A 13 -18.54 -1.85 -2.71
N GLN A 14 -17.84 -2.74 -3.38
CA GLN A 14 -17.24 -3.91 -2.75
C GLN A 14 -15.74 -3.95 -2.82
N ALA A 15 -15.13 -3.05 -3.58
CA ALA A 15 -13.68 -3.02 -3.72
C ALA A 15 -13.22 -1.62 -4.09
N MET A 16 -11.97 -1.33 -3.76
CA MET A 16 -11.33 -0.06 -4.07
C MET A 16 -10.02 -0.35 -4.79
N ILE A 17 -9.68 0.49 -5.76
CA ILE A 17 -8.36 0.41 -6.41
C ILE A 17 -7.65 1.74 -6.18
N ALA A 18 -6.36 1.66 -5.86
CA ALA A 18 -5.54 2.83 -5.60
C ALA A 18 -4.24 2.75 -6.38
N GLN A 19 -3.85 3.86 -6.96
CA GLN A 19 -2.56 4.00 -7.61
C GLN A 19 -1.68 4.83 -6.69
N ILE A 20 -0.53 4.29 -6.30
CA ILE A 20 0.34 4.89 -5.30
C ILE A 20 1.73 5.07 -5.90
N VAL A 21 2.24 6.29 -5.82
CA VAL A 21 3.58 6.61 -6.30
C VAL A 21 4.47 6.85 -5.10
N LEU A 22 5.56 6.10 -5.02
CA LEU A 22 6.54 6.21 -3.95
C LEU A 22 7.89 6.54 -4.56
N LYS A 23 8.64 7.41 -3.90
CA LYS A 23 10.02 7.66 -4.27
C LYS A 23 10.93 6.71 -3.53
N LYS A 24 12.08 6.42 -4.11
CA LYS A 24 13.08 5.57 -3.45
C LYS A 24 13.30 6.04 -2.02
N GLY A 25 13.24 5.13 -1.07
CA GLY A 25 13.42 5.42 0.33
C GLY A 25 12.16 5.78 1.09
N ASP A 26 11.05 6.02 0.40
CA ASP A 26 9.78 6.27 1.08
C ASP A 26 9.34 5.01 1.82
N THR A 27 8.78 5.20 3.01
CA THR A 27 8.32 4.09 3.83
C THR A 27 6.88 4.27 4.25
N VAL A 28 6.19 3.13 4.38
CA VAL A 28 4.87 3.08 4.96
C VAL A 28 5.01 2.34 6.29
N PRO A 29 4.68 2.99 7.42
CA PRO A 29 4.87 2.35 8.72
C PRO A 29 3.98 1.13 8.87
N ARG A 30 4.39 0.24 9.78
CA ARG A 30 3.64 -0.99 10.02
C ARG A 30 2.22 -0.67 10.48
N HIS A 31 1.27 -1.33 9.88
CA HIS A 31 -0.14 -1.18 10.19
C HIS A 31 -0.87 -2.43 9.77
N SER A 32 -2.13 -2.55 10.17
CA SER A 32 -2.99 -3.62 9.71
C SER A 32 -4.38 -3.05 9.48
N HIS A 33 -5.17 -3.75 8.69
CA HIS A 33 -6.56 -3.37 8.43
C HIS A 33 -7.34 -4.62 8.09
N HIS A 34 -8.66 -4.56 8.27
CA HIS A 34 -9.51 -5.71 8.01
C HIS A 34 -9.68 -6.01 6.53
N ASN A 35 -9.29 -5.07 5.67
CA ASN A 35 -9.40 -5.24 4.23
C ASN A 35 -8.39 -6.24 3.71
N GLU A 36 -8.81 -7.08 2.78
CA GLU A 36 -7.84 -7.83 1.98
C GLU A 36 -7.16 -6.85 1.02
N GLN A 37 -5.88 -7.02 0.81
CA GLN A 37 -5.12 -6.15 -0.08
C GLN A 37 -4.39 -6.97 -1.11
N ILE A 38 -4.48 -6.54 -2.37
CA ILE A 38 -3.69 -7.11 -3.45
C ILE A 38 -2.78 -6.01 -3.97
N THR A 39 -1.49 -6.22 -3.89
CA THR A 39 -0.48 -5.25 -4.28
C THR A 39 0.17 -5.68 -5.58
N TYR A 40 0.09 -4.82 -6.60
CA TYR A 40 0.69 -5.07 -7.90
C TYR A 40 1.68 -3.96 -8.19
N VAL A 41 2.96 -4.32 -8.29
CA VAL A 41 4.00 -3.34 -8.60
C VAL A 41 4.11 -3.23 -10.12
N VAL A 42 3.73 -2.07 -10.65
CA VAL A 42 3.78 -1.83 -12.09
C VAL A 42 5.21 -1.54 -12.52
N SER A 43 5.90 -0.70 -11.74
CA SER A 43 7.31 -0.39 -12.00
C SER A 43 7.98 -0.13 -10.66
N GLY A 44 9.27 -0.36 -10.60
CA GLY A 44 10.04 -0.19 -9.39
C GLY A 44 10.11 -1.46 -8.56
N LYS A 45 10.24 -1.30 -7.26
CA LYS A 45 10.47 -2.44 -6.36
C LYS A 45 10.12 -2.05 -4.94
N LEU A 46 9.28 -2.86 -4.29
CA LEU A 46 8.90 -2.66 -2.90
C LEU A 46 9.44 -3.80 -2.04
N ARG A 47 9.91 -3.45 -0.86
CA ARG A 47 10.28 -4.41 0.18
C ARG A 47 9.19 -4.36 1.24
N LEU A 48 8.52 -5.48 1.46
CA LEU A 48 7.48 -5.56 2.48
C LEU A 48 7.94 -6.44 3.62
N LEU A 49 7.60 -6.00 4.83
CA LEU A 49 7.82 -6.78 6.04
C LEU A 49 6.46 -7.16 6.57
N LEU A 50 6.20 -8.45 6.69
CA LEU A 50 4.90 -8.98 7.08
C LEU A 50 4.98 -9.61 8.46
N GLY A 51 3.92 -9.47 9.23
CA GLY A 51 3.82 -10.05 10.56
C GLY A 51 3.99 -9.01 11.65
N GLU A 52 3.64 -9.40 12.88
CA GLU A 52 3.64 -8.47 14.02
C GLU A 52 5.03 -7.92 14.31
N GLN A 53 6.06 -8.71 14.04
CA GLN A 53 7.44 -8.29 14.24
C GLN A 53 8.13 -7.98 12.92
N GLY A 54 7.40 -8.01 11.79
CA GLY A 54 8.01 -7.84 10.49
C GLY A 54 8.94 -8.98 10.14
N GLU A 55 8.65 -10.17 10.64
CA GLU A 55 9.58 -11.30 10.55
C GLU A 55 9.67 -11.92 9.17
N ARG A 56 8.72 -11.65 8.28
CA ARG A 56 8.79 -12.16 6.91
C ARG A 56 9.02 -11.02 5.95
N GLU A 57 10.10 -11.13 5.19
CA GLU A 57 10.45 -10.13 4.21
C GLU A 57 10.14 -10.64 2.82
N ILE A 58 9.44 -9.82 2.02
CA ILE A 58 9.15 -10.14 0.63
C ILE A 58 9.46 -8.92 -0.21
N VAL A 59 10.21 -9.12 -1.29
CA VAL A 59 10.47 -8.06 -2.26
C VAL A 59 9.56 -8.31 -3.47
N VAL A 60 8.76 -7.32 -3.81
CA VAL A 60 7.85 -7.38 -4.95
C VAL A 60 8.41 -6.47 -6.02
N ALA A 61 8.82 -7.05 -7.14
CA ALA A 61 9.43 -6.32 -8.24
C ALA A 61 8.37 -6.04 -9.32
N ALA A 62 8.75 -5.23 -10.30
CA ALA A 62 7.84 -4.84 -11.38
C ALA A 62 7.22 -6.07 -12.03
N GLY A 63 5.91 -6.04 -12.20
CA GLY A 63 5.15 -7.13 -12.79
C GLY A 63 4.70 -8.19 -11.80
N GLU A 64 5.09 -8.07 -10.53
CA GLU A 64 4.75 -9.07 -9.51
C GLU A 64 3.60 -8.61 -8.66
N VAL A 65 2.91 -9.57 -8.07
CA VAL A 65 1.70 -9.34 -7.26
C VAL A 65 1.86 -10.04 -5.93
N LEU A 66 1.42 -9.37 -4.85
CA LEU A 66 1.40 -9.95 -3.51
C LEU A 66 0.01 -9.80 -2.92
N VAL A 67 -0.52 -10.88 -2.36
CA VAL A 67 -1.78 -10.83 -1.62
C VAL A 67 -1.46 -10.70 -0.14
N ILE A 68 -2.04 -9.67 0.50
CA ILE A 68 -1.90 -9.45 1.95
C ILE A 68 -3.24 -9.78 2.58
N PRO A 69 -3.31 -10.85 3.39
CA PRO A 69 -4.58 -11.23 4.02
C PRO A 69 -5.10 -10.17 4.99
N PRO A 70 -6.40 -10.21 5.29
CA PRO A 70 -6.95 -9.31 6.30
C PRO A 70 -6.21 -9.39 7.62
N ASN A 71 -5.99 -8.25 8.23
CA ASN A 71 -5.43 -8.10 9.58
C ASN A 71 -3.98 -8.53 9.74
N LEU A 72 -3.29 -8.84 8.64
CA LEU A 72 -1.87 -9.15 8.72
C LEU A 72 -1.08 -7.84 8.79
N PRO A 73 -0.33 -7.60 9.87
CA PRO A 73 0.49 -6.40 9.96
C PRO A 73 1.54 -6.36 8.87
N HIS A 74 1.74 -5.19 8.28
CA HIS A 74 2.70 -5.05 7.20
C HIS A 74 3.24 -3.63 7.14
N SER A 75 4.45 -3.51 6.62
CA SER A 75 5.09 -2.24 6.32
C SER A 75 5.75 -2.36 4.96
N ALA A 76 6.14 -1.24 4.39
CA ALA A 76 6.73 -1.22 3.07
C ALA A 76 7.81 -0.16 2.96
N GLU A 77 8.78 -0.43 2.11
CA GLU A 77 9.82 0.52 1.74
C GLU A 77 10.02 0.46 0.24
N ALA A 78 10.08 1.61 -0.40
CA ALA A 78 10.38 1.68 -1.83
C ALA A 78 11.88 1.58 -2.03
N LEU A 79 12.34 0.51 -2.66
CA LEU A 79 13.75 0.31 -2.95
C LEU A 79 14.17 1.09 -4.18
N GLU A 80 13.22 1.50 -4.99
CA GLU A 80 13.38 2.33 -6.18
C GLU A 80 12.15 3.21 -6.27
N ASP A 81 12.17 4.20 -7.15
CA ASP A 81 10.94 4.91 -7.48
C ASP A 81 9.93 3.88 -7.99
N THR A 82 8.76 3.86 -7.39
CA THR A 82 7.80 2.77 -7.60
C THR A 82 6.42 3.30 -7.94
N LEU A 83 5.80 2.66 -8.92
CA LEU A 83 4.37 2.80 -9.18
C LEU A 83 3.70 1.51 -8.73
N ASP A 84 2.83 1.63 -7.74
CA ASP A 84 2.15 0.51 -7.11
C ASP A 84 0.65 0.68 -7.30
N VAL A 85 -0.04 -0.43 -7.59
CA VAL A 85 -1.50 -0.46 -7.65
C VAL A 85 -1.97 -1.42 -6.58
N ASP A 86 -2.78 -0.91 -5.65
CA ASP A 86 -3.35 -1.70 -4.57
C ASP A 86 -4.85 -1.85 -4.76
N VAL A 87 -5.35 -3.05 -4.54
CA VAL A 87 -6.78 -3.33 -4.51
C VAL A 87 -7.14 -3.71 -3.08
N PHE A 88 -8.19 -3.08 -2.56
CA PHE A 88 -8.69 -3.37 -1.21
C PHE A 88 -10.13 -3.84 -1.29
N ALA A 89 -10.46 -4.89 -0.57
CA ALA A 89 -11.82 -5.41 -0.46
C ALA A 89 -12.11 -5.76 1.00
N PRO A 90 -13.10 -5.15 1.62
CA PRO A 90 -13.91 -4.03 1.10
C PRO A 90 -13.12 -2.74 1.00
N PRO A 91 -13.71 -1.67 0.50
CA PRO A 91 -13.01 -0.38 0.41
C PRO A 91 -12.49 0.10 1.75
N ARG A 92 -11.35 0.78 1.74
CA ARG A 92 -10.74 1.35 2.94
C ARG A 92 -11.57 2.55 3.40
N GLU A 93 -12.32 2.39 4.48
CA GLU A 93 -13.16 3.46 5.00
C GLU A 93 -12.34 4.61 5.54
N ASP A 94 -11.18 4.32 6.12
CA ASP A 94 -10.30 5.37 6.62
C ASP A 94 -9.84 6.29 5.48
N TRP A 95 -9.63 5.73 4.28
CA TRP A 95 -9.27 6.55 3.12
C TRP A 95 -10.47 7.32 2.59
N LEU A 96 -11.65 6.68 2.56
CA LEU A 96 -12.87 7.33 2.09
C LEU A 96 -13.32 8.43 3.03
N ASN A 97 -13.16 8.23 4.32
CA ASN A 97 -13.56 9.19 5.36
C ASN A 97 -12.48 10.22 5.64
N ARG A 98 -11.34 10.11 4.95
CA ARG A 98 -10.25 11.05 5.08
C ARG A 98 -9.66 11.10 6.49
N THR A 99 -9.66 9.96 7.16
CA THR A 99 -9.04 9.86 8.47
C THR A 99 -7.56 9.52 8.37
N ASP A 100 -7.04 9.38 7.13
CA ASP A 100 -5.64 9.13 6.86
C ASP A 100 -4.97 10.39 6.31
N ASP A 101 -5.17 11.52 6.99
CA ASP A 101 -4.70 12.80 6.49
C ASP A 101 -3.24 12.83 6.10
N TYR A 102 -2.43 12.03 6.77
CA TYR A 102 -1.01 11.96 6.46
C TYR A 102 -0.73 11.45 5.04
N LEU A 103 -1.71 10.83 4.39
CA LEU A 103 -1.57 10.34 3.02
C LEU A 103 -2.34 11.19 2.00
N ARG A 104 -3.04 12.21 2.45
CA ARG A 104 -3.98 12.92 1.59
C ARG A 104 -3.32 14.02 0.78
N LYS A 105 -2.24 13.74 0.11
CA LYS A 105 -1.60 14.73 -0.74
C LYS A 105 -2.27 14.72 -2.10
N GLY A 106 -3.07 15.75 -2.36
CA GLY A 106 -3.69 15.93 -3.67
C GLY A 106 -4.70 14.86 -4.06
N GLY A 107 -5.11 14.06 -3.10
CA GLY A 107 -5.93 12.93 -3.46
C GLY A 107 -7.32 12.95 -2.91
#